data_9241a9a45a6161d7798a3bd976f9b00b
#
_entry.id   9241a9a45a6161d7798a3bd976f9b00b
#
_cell.length_a   1.000
_cell.length_b   1.000
_cell.length_c   1.000
_cell.angle_alpha   90.00
_cell.angle_beta   90.00
_cell.angle_gamma   90.00
#
_symmetry.space_group_name_H-M   'P 1'
#
loop_
_entity.id
_entity.type
_entity.pdbx_description
1 polymer ?
#
loop_
_entity_poly.entity_id
_entity_poly.type
_entity_poly.pdbx_seq_one_letter_code
_entity_poly.pdbx_strand_id
1 'polypeptide(L)'
;MKKILAYLMVGIAFTGCNSLDLEPISSIADNKYWQTEAQVDAFNVGLHSKFREKCSYSIFLFGEPRADYYFGESTFGSATQGNERMWNNSLNDVNTVVSNFGNLYEVINQANLMINKVEGMSMNESTKKYYLGEVYGIRAFLYFQLLRSYGDVVLSLIHISE
;
A
#
# COMPACT_ATOMS: atom_id res chain seq x y z
N MET A 1 61.50 -14.26 -14.13
CA MET A 1 60.63 -14.68 -13.01
C MET A 1 59.70 -13.59 -12.53
N LYS A 2 60.18 -12.37 -12.20
CA LYS A 2 59.33 -11.27 -11.68
C LYS A 2 58.19 -10.83 -12.62
N LYS A 3 58.43 -10.82 -13.96
CA LYS A 3 57.39 -10.43 -14.93
C LYS A 3 56.27 -11.48 -15.06
N ILE A 4 56.58 -12.77 -14.94
CA ILE A 4 55.59 -13.88 -15.00
C ILE A 4 54.70 -13.81 -13.77
N LEU A 5 55.24 -13.49 -12.58
CA LEU A 5 54.48 -13.34 -11.35
C LEU A 5 53.47 -12.15 -11.42
N ALA A 6 53.88 -11.08 -12.10
CA ALA A 6 53.02 -9.89 -12.28
C ALA A 6 51.81 -10.23 -13.20
N TYR A 7 52.02 -10.97 -14.28
CA TYR A 7 50.94 -11.39 -15.17
C TYR A 7 49.99 -12.40 -14.50
N LEU A 8 50.50 -13.27 -13.63
CA LEU A 8 49.68 -14.20 -12.87
C LEU A 8 48.78 -13.44 -11.82
N MET A 9 49.31 -12.42 -11.18
CA MET A 9 48.51 -11.59 -10.26
C MET A 9 47.41 -10.81 -10.98
N VAL A 10 47.64 -10.28 -12.16
CA VAL A 10 46.65 -9.58 -12.96
C VAL A 10 45.52 -10.52 -13.42
N GLY A 11 45.86 -11.78 -13.76
CA GLY A 11 44.85 -12.78 -14.15
C GLY A 11 43.87 -13.17 -13.06
N ILE A 12 44.30 -13.14 -11.81
CA ILE A 12 43.44 -13.49 -10.64
C ILE A 12 42.47 -12.35 -10.28
N ALA A 13 42.79 -11.08 -10.63
CA ALA A 13 41.96 -9.94 -10.34
C ALA A 13 40.65 -9.87 -11.15
N PHE A 14 40.52 -10.64 -12.22
CA PHE A 14 39.33 -10.66 -13.09
C PHE A 14 38.33 -11.81 -12.82
N THR A 15 38.57 -12.66 -11.84
CA THR A 15 37.64 -13.76 -11.50
C THR A 15 36.68 -13.41 -10.35
N GLY A 16 36.57 -12.14 -10.00
CA GLY A 16 35.71 -11.69 -8.92
C GLY A 16 34.31 -11.26 -9.39
N CYS A 17 33.32 -11.88 -8.81
CA CYS A 17 31.93 -11.45 -8.66
C CYS A 17 30.97 -11.72 -9.82
N ASN A 18 30.51 -12.98 -9.90
CA ASN A 18 29.24 -13.31 -10.57
C ASN A 18 28.10 -13.66 -9.57
N SER A 19 28.23 -13.26 -8.29
CA SER A 19 27.27 -13.69 -7.25
C SER A 19 26.67 -12.52 -6.44
N LEU A 20 26.52 -11.35 -7.06
CA LEU A 20 25.89 -10.19 -6.38
C LEU A 20 24.38 -10.08 -6.63
N ASP A 21 23.77 -10.96 -7.40
CA ASP A 21 22.33 -11.14 -7.44
C ASP A 21 21.86 -11.98 -6.23
N LEU A 22 22.04 -11.42 -5.05
CA LEU A 22 21.43 -11.95 -3.83
C LEU A 22 19.95 -11.58 -3.83
N GLU A 23 19.12 -12.54 -4.21
CA GLU A 23 17.67 -12.40 -4.00
C GLU A 23 17.42 -12.18 -2.49
N PRO A 24 16.60 -11.20 -2.09
CA PRO A 24 16.28 -10.98 -0.69
C PRO A 24 15.67 -12.25 -0.08
N ILE A 25 16.29 -12.78 0.95
CA ILE A 25 15.82 -14.01 1.64
C ILE A 25 14.46 -13.78 2.31
N SER A 26 14.11 -12.52 2.59
CA SER A 26 12.89 -12.11 3.30
C SER A 26 11.74 -11.63 2.43
N SER A 27 11.92 -11.53 1.10
CA SER A 27 10.88 -11.09 0.18
C SER A 27 10.87 -11.95 -1.08
N ILE A 28 9.68 -12.32 -1.53
CA ILE A 28 9.52 -13.00 -2.81
C ILE A 28 9.73 -11.95 -3.90
N ALA A 29 10.67 -12.18 -4.81
CA ALA A 29 10.88 -11.27 -5.94
C ALA A 29 9.59 -11.16 -6.79
N ASP A 30 9.26 -9.96 -7.25
CA ASP A 30 8.00 -9.68 -7.96
C ASP A 30 7.79 -10.57 -9.19
N ASN A 31 8.88 -10.94 -9.89
CA ASN A 31 8.85 -11.85 -11.02
C ASN A 31 8.53 -13.31 -10.66
N LYS A 32 8.63 -13.70 -9.38
CA LYS A 32 8.35 -15.05 -8.88
C LYS A 32 7.01 -15.14 -8.12
N TYR A 33 6.44 -14.02 -7.76
CA TYR A 33 5.15 -13.98 -7.08
C TYR A 33 4.03 -14.22 -8.10
N TRP A 34 3.18 -13.75 -8.41
CA TRP A 34 2.07 -13.76 -9.38
C TRP A 34 2.07 -14.94 -10.38
N GLN A 35 2.39 -16.16 -9.94
CA GLN A 35 2.49 -17.35 -10.78
C GLN A 35 1.29 -18.29 -10.61
N THR A 36 0.62 -18.25 -9.47
CA THR A 36 -0.45 -19.19 -9.12
C THR A 36 -1.66 -18.48 -8.53
N GLU A 37 -2.83 -19.09 -8.68
CA GLU A 37 -4.08 -18.63 -8.09
C GLU A 37 -3.99 -18.54 -6.54
N ALA A 38 -3.29 -19.46 -5.90
CA ALA A 38 -3.05 -19.42 -4.46
C ALA A 38 -2.25 -18.19 -4.00
N GLN A 39 -1.35 -17.68 -4.84
CA GLN A 39 -0.63 -16.44 -4.55
C GLN A 39 -1.53 -15.21 -4.70
N VAL A 40 -2.44 -15.23 -5.66
CA VAL A 40 -3.46 -14.19 -5.82
C VAL A 40 -4.38 -14.15 -4.60
N ASP A 41 -4.83 -15.31 -4.14
CA ASP A 41 -5.66 -15.45 -2.93
C ASP A 41 -4.93 -14.91 -1.69
N ALA A 42 -3.68 -15.32 -1.49
CA ALA A 42 -2.86 -14.83 -0.39
C ALA A 42 -2.67 -13.31 -0.43
N PHE A 43 -2.47 -12.73 -1.61
CA PHE A 43 -2.37 -11.28 -1.77
C PHE A 43 -3.71 -10.59 -1.46
N ASN A 44 -4.82 -11.15 -1.92
CA ASN A 44 -6.16 -10.64 -1.67
C ASN A 44 -6.46 -10.61 -0.16
N VAL A 45 -6.15 -11.68 0.56
CA VAL A 45 -6.27 -11.74 2.04
C VAL A 45 -5.40 -10.65 2.69
N GLY A 46 -4.17 -10.48 2.20
CA GLY A 46 -3.26 -9.42 2.65
C GLY A 46 -3.82 -8.01 2.40
N LEU A 47 -4.42 -7.77 1.24
CA LEU A 47 -5.08 -6.51 0.89
C LEU A 47 -6.25 -6.21 1.83
N HIS A 48 -7.12 -7.18 2.10
CA HIS A 48 -8.23 -7.02 3.06
C HIS A 48 -7.73 -6.76 4.49
N SER A 49 -6.67 -7.45 4.91
CA SER A 49 -6.04 -7.21 6.20
C SER A 49 -5.50 -5.78 6.31
N LYS A 50 -4.79 -5.33 5.28
CA LYS A 50 -4.25 -3.97 5.20
C LYS A 50 -5.36 -2.90 5.15
N PHE A 51 -6.42 -3.16 4.38
CA PHE A 51 -7.61 -2.31 4.35
C PHE A 51 -8.21 -2.14 5.75
N ARG A 52 -8.40 -3.22 6.48
CA ARG A 52 -8.90 -3.17 7.85
C ARG A 52 -7.96 -2.42 8.80
N GLU A 53 -6.67 -2.70 8.73
CA GLU A 53 -5.67 -2.08 9.61
C GLU A 53 -5.55 -0.58 9.38
N LYS A 54 -5.42 -0.16 8.12
CA LYS A 54 -5.09 1.23 7.76
C LYS A 54 -6.31 2.12 7.65
N CYS A 55 -7.44 1.60 7.23
CA CYS A 55 -8.57 2.42 6.80
C CYS A 55 -9.74 2.46 7.78
N SER A 56 -9.95 1.43 8.61
CA SER A 56 -11.13 1.37 9.48
C SER A 56 -11.20 2.56 10.42
N TYR A 57 -10.11 2.89 11.09
CA TYR A 57 -10.06 4.04 11.99
C TYR A 57 -10.17 5.38 11.24
N SER A 58 -9.45 5.53 10.12
CA SER A 58 -9.50 6.75 9.32
C SER A 58 -10.90 7.01 8.75
N ILE A 59 -11.56 5.97 8.25
CA ILE A 59 -12.93 6.09 7.71
C ILE A 59 -13.92 6.48 8.80
N PHE A 60 -13.79 5.88 9.98
CA PHE A 60 -14.59 6.27 11.14
C PHE A 60 -14.39 7.75 11.47
N LEU A 61 -13.14 8.20 11.56
CA LEU A 61 -12.82 9.59 11.90
C LEU A 61 -13.34 10.60 10.86
N PHE A 62 -13.39 10.23 9.58
CA PHE A 62 -13.89 11.12 8.52
C PHE A 62 -15.42 11.34 8.59
N GLY A 63 -16.14 10.45 9.21
CA GLY A 63 -17.60 10.46 9.26
C GLY A 63 -18.17 10.73 10.64
N GLU A 64 -18.19 9.73 11.46
CA GLU A 64 -18.97 9.66 12.68
C GLU A 64 -18.69 10.77 13.72
N PRO A 65 -17.42 11.11 14.03
CA PRO A 65 -17.14 12.16 15.01
C PRO A 65 -17.63 13.55 14.60
N ARG A 66 -17.88 13.76 13.30
CA ARG A 66 -18.33 15.04 12.74
C ARG A 66 -19.84 15.16 12.64
N ALA A 67 -20.56 14.09 13.00
CA ALA A 67 -22.02 13.98 12.84
C ALA A 67 -22.81 14.33 14.11
N ASP A 68 -22.25 15.10 15.04
CA ASP A 68 -22.85 15.54 16.29
C ASP A 68 -23.30 14.42 17.27
N TYR A 69 -22.96 13.16 16.96
CA TYR A 69 -23.22 12.02 17.85
C TYR A 69 -22.13 11.80 18.90
N TYR A 70 -20.95 12.37 18.66
CA TYR A 70 -19.79 12.23 19.51
C TYR A 70 -19.34 13.58 20.01
N PHE A 71 -19.11 13.65 21.32
CA PHE A 71 -18.43 14.78 21.94
C PHE A 71 -17.40 14.24 22.93
N GLY A 72 -16.23 14.84 22.94
CA GLY A 72 -15.18 14.51 23.88
C GLY A 72 -15.15 15.48 25.04
N GLU A 73 -14.97 14.98 26.26
CA GLU A 73 -14.60 15.85 27.36
C GLU A 73 -13.17 16.38 27.14
N SER A 74 -13.00 17.67 27.36
CA SER A 74 -11.72 18.39 27.25
C SER A 74 -10.65 17.92 28.26
N THR A 75 -10.98 16.99 29.13
CA THR A 75 -10.13 16.43 30.18
C THR A 75 -9.24 15.26 29.72
N PHE A 76 -9.47 14.71 28.55
CA PHE A 76 -8.54 13.71 27.98
C PHE A 76 -7.32 14.42 27.42
N GLY A 77 -6.22 14.32 28.15
CA GLY A 77 -4.95 14.99 27.99
C GLY A 77 -4.43 15.23 26.57
N SER A 78 -3.34 15.93 26.44
CA SER A 78 -2.78 16.50 25.21
C SER A 78 -2.59 15.54 24.01
N ALA A 79 -2.64 14.24 24.21
CA ALA A 79 -2.60 13.24 23.15
C ALA A 79 -3.87 13.20 22.26
N THR A 80 -4.97 13.80 22.73
CA THR A 80 -6.27 13.79 22.05
C THR A 80 -6.64 15.11 21.38
N GLN A 81 -5.80 16.13 21.48
CA GLN A 81 -6.10 17.47 20.93
C GLN A 81 -6.38 17.44 19.40
N GLY A 82 -5.81 16.49 18.67
CA GLY A 82 -6.12 16.31 17.25
C GLY A 82 -7.57 15.87 17.02
N ASN A 83 -8.11 15.04 17.90
CA ASN A 83 -9.45 14.46 17.75
C ASN A 83 -10.54 15.43 18.21
N GLU A 84 -10.27 16.29 19.20
CA GLU A 84 -11.24 17.31 19.67
C GLU A 84 -11.70 18.22 18.55
N ARG A 85 -10.82 18.54 17.60
CA ARG A 85 -11.15 19.40 16.48
C ARG A 85 -12.13 18.76 15.50
N MET A 86 -12.26 17.43 15.51
CA MET A 86 -13.24 16.74 14.68
C MET A 86 -14.66 16.93 15.17
N TRP A 87 -14.92 16.66 16.44
CA TRP A 87 -16.28 16.84 17.00
C TRP A 87 -16.63 18.29 17.28
N ASN A 88 -15.65 19.17 17.41
CA ASN A 88 -15.90 20.61 17.51
C ASN A 88 -15.99 21.31 16.14
N ASN A 89 -15.90 20.56 15.04
CA ASN A 89 -15.88 21.08 13.65
C ASN A 89 -14.87 22.23 13.43
N SER A 90 -13.72 22.17 14.13
CA SER A 90 -12.66 23.18 14.09
C SER A 90 -11.39 22.68 13.41
N LEU A 91 -11.55 21.80 12.41
CA LEU A 91 -10.44 21.24 11.63
C LEU A 91 -9.71 22.32 10.85
N ASN A 92 -8.41 22.18 10.78
CA ASN A 92 -7.55 22.99 9.93
C ASN A 92 -6.49 22.13 9.23
N ASP A 93 -5.75 22.73 8.32
CA ASP A 93 -4.71 22.10 7.50
C ASP A 93 -3.52 21.52 8.29
N VAL A 94 -3.34 21.94 9.54
CA VAL A 94 -2.26 21.46 10.42
C VAL A 94 -2.65 20.19 11.19
N ASN A 95 -3.90 19.74 11.11
CA ASN A 95 -4.40 18.57 11.82
C ASN A 95 -3.97 17.27 11.13
N THR A 96 -2.82 16.74 11.51
CA THR A 96 -2.24 15.52 10.94
C THR A 96 -3.11 14.27 11.12
N VAL A 97 -3.96 14.22 12.13
CA VAL A 97 -4.86 13.06 12.36
C VAL A 97 -5.91 12.95 11.26
N VAL A 98 -6.39 14.06 10.73
CA VAL A 98 -7.43 14.12 9.68
C VAL A 98 -6.80 14.26 8.29
N SER A 99 -5.64 14.90 8.21
CA SER A 99 -4.95 15.11 6.93
C SER A 99 -4.23 13.86 6.42
N ASN A 100 -4.23 12.78 7.19
CA ASN A 100 -3.52 11.56 6.80
C ASN A 100 -4.35 10.68 5.85
N PHE A 101 -4.57 11.15 4.64
CA PHE A 101 -5.14 10.36 3.55
C PHE A 101 -4.17 9.29 3.02
N GLY A 102 -2.90 9.32 3.43
CA GLY A 102 -1.87 8.39 3.00
C GLY A 102 -2.22 6.93 3.26
N ASN A 103 -2.89 6.63 4.37
CA ASN A 103 -3.35 5.29 4.68
C ASN A 103 -4.31 4.72 3.62
N LEU A 104 -5.21 5.55 3.09
CA LEU A 104 -6.15 5.14 2.05
C LEU A 104 -5.43 4.89 0.73
N TYR A 105 -4.50 5.79 0.36
CA TYR A 105 -3.70 5.63 -0.86
C TYR A 105 -2.74 4.44 -0.78
N GLU A 106 -2.25 4.08 0.40
CA GLU A 106 -1.44 2.87 0.57
C GLU A 106 -2.22 1.61 0.18
N VAL A 107 -3.50 1.53 0.55
CA VAL A 107 -4.37 0.42 0.15
C VAL A 107 -4.77 0.50 -1.32
N ILE A 108 -5.05 1.71 -1.83
CA ILE A 108 -5.32 1.93 -3.25
C ILE A 108 -4.15 1.47 -4.13
N ASN A 109 -2.91 1.74 -3.71
CA ASN A 109 -1.72 1.28 -4.43
C ASN A 109 -1.62 -0.25 -4.46
N GLN A 110 -1.93 -0.93 -3.36
CA GLN A 110 -1.97 -2.39 -3.34
C GLN A 110 -3.10 -2.93 -4.24
N ALA A 111 -4.25 -2.28 -4.23
CA ALA A 111 -5.36 -2.64 -5.11
C ALA A 111 -4.98 -2.47 -6.59
N ASN A 112 -4.33 -1.37 -6.95
CA ASN A 112 -3.85 -1.13 -8.31
C ASN A 112 -2.81 -2.16 -8.75
N LEU A 113 -1.87 -2.53 -7.87
CA LEU A 113 -0.91 -3.60 -8.14
C LEU A 113 -1.63 -4.90 -8.45
N MET A 114 -2.56 -5.32 -7.61
CA MET A 114 -3.30 -6.55 -7.81
C MET A 114 -4.09 -6.55 -9.11
N ILE A 115 -4.78 -5.45 -9.45
CA ILE A 115 -5.50 -5.31 -10.71
C ILE A 115 -4.56 -5.53 -11.89
N ASN A 116 -3.45 -4.79 -11.93
CA ASN A 116 -2.47 -4.87 -13.01
C ASN A 116 -1.92 -6.29 -13.21
N LYS A 117 -1.58 -6.97 -12.11
CA LYS A 117 -1.01 -8.32 -12.17
C LYS A 117 -2.05 -9.38 -12.56
N VAL A 118 -3.25 -9.33 -11.95
CA VAL A 118 -4.30 -10.33 -12.18
C VAL A 118 -4.90 -10.23 -13.59
N GLU A 119 -5.04 -9.03 -14.15
CA GLU A 119 -5.52 -8.84 -15.53
C GLU A 119 -4.65 -9.60 -16.54
N GLY A 120 -3.33 -9.60 -16.36
CA GLY A 120 -2.37 -10.28 -17.24
C GLY A 120 -2.21 -11.78 -16.97
N MET A 121 -2.74 -12.32 -15.87
CA MET A 121 -2.55 -13.72 -15.51
C MET A 121 -3.44 -14.67 -16.31
N SER A 122 -2.86 -15.84 -16.64
CA SER A 122 -3.62 -16.99 -17.14
C SER A 122 -4.21 -17.77 -15.97
N MET A 123 -5.52 -17.61 -15.72
CA MET A 123 -6.23 -18.28 -14.66
C MET A 123 -7.71 -18.48 -15.06
N ASN A 124 -8.48 -19.21 -14.26
CA ASN A 124 -9.90 -19.39 -14.52
C ASN A 124 -10.63 -18.03 -14.57
N GLU A 125 -11.41 -17.80 -15.62
CA GLU A 125 -12.07 -16.50 -15.86
C GLU A 125 -13.10 -16.14 -14.77
N SER A 126 -13.78 -17.10 -14.19
CA SER A 126 -14.72 -16.82 -13.08
C SER A 126 -13.99 -16.40 -11.82
N THR A 127 -12.87 -17.06 -11.51
CA THR A 127 -12.00 -16.74 -10.38
C THR A 127 -11.33 -15.38 -10.58
N LYS A 128 -10.85 -15.11 -11.81
CA LYS A 128 -10.27 -13.78 -12.16
C LYS A 128 -11.29 -12.67 -11.92
N LYS A 129 -12.50 -12.83 -12.42
CA LYS A 129 -13.60 -11.85 -12.23
C LYS A 129 -13.97 -11.66 -10.77
N TYR A 130 -13.93 -12.71 -9.97
CA TYR A 130 -14.17 -12.64 -8.54
C TYR A 130 -13.14 -11.72 -7.85
N TYR A 131 -11.85 -12.00 -8.00
CA TYR A 131 -10.81 -11.19 -7.38
C TYR A 131 -10.79 -9.74 -7.89
N LEU A 132 -10.93 -9.55 -9.20
CA LEU A 132 -11.00 -8.20 -9.77
C LEU A 132 -12.22 -7.43 -9.25
N GLY A 133 -13.38 -8.09 -9.11
CA GLY A 133 -14.57 -7.47 -8.54
C GLY A 133 -14.36 -6.98 -7.11
N GLU A 134 -13.77 -7.80 -6.25
CA GLU A 134 -13.43 -7.39 -4.87
C GLU A 134 -12.49 -6.21 -4.83
N VAL A 135 -11.41 -6.27 -5.59
CA VAL A 135 -10.38 -5.22 -5.59
C VAL A 135 -10.90 -3.91 -6.17
N TYR A 136 -11.68 -3.97 -7.25
CA TYR A 136 -12.35 -2.77 -7.79
C TYR A 136 -13.35 -2.18 -6.79
N GLY A 137 -14.07 -3.02 -6.04
CA GLY A 137 -14.96 -2.60 -4.97
C GLY A 137 -14.23 -1.84 -3.86
N ILE A 138 -13.13 -2.40 -3.34
CA ILE A 138 -12.29 -1.74 -2.33
C ILE A 138 -11.77 -0.40 -2.87
N ARG A 139 -11.22 -0.37 -4.08
CA ARG A 139 -10.68 0.84 -4.70
C ARG A 139 -11.74 1.92 -4.86
N ALA A 140 -12.90 1.58 -5.38
CA ALA A 140 -14.00 2.50 -5.55
C ALA A 140 -14.50 3.07 -4.21
N PHE A 141 -14.60 2.22 -3.19
CA PHE A 141 -15.00 2.64 -1.85
C PHE A 141 -13.98 3.62 -1.24
N LEU A 142 -12.69 3.35 -1.37
CA LEU A 142 -11.65 4.23 -0.85
C LEU A 142 -11.63 5.59 -1.56
N TYR A 143 -11.76 5.61 -2.87
CA TYR A 143 -11.88 6.87 -3.62
C TYR A 143 -13.16 7.65 -3.23
N PHE A 144 -14.27 6.95 -3.00
CA PHE A 144 -15.49 7.59 -2.50
C PHE A 144 -15.24 8.25 -1.13
N GLN A 145 -14.53 7.59 -0.21
CA GLN A 145 -14.19 8.17 1.10
C GLN A 145 -13.27 9.39 0.95
N LEU A 146 -12.27 9.30 0.07
CA LEU A 146 -11.36 10.41 -0.21
C LEU A 146 -12.12 11.61 -0.80
N LEU A 147 -12.93 11.39 -1.83
CA LEU A 147 -13.71 12.44 -2.49
C LEU A 147 -14.67 13.13 -1.50
N ARG A 148 -15.35 12.34 -0.68
CA ARG A 148 -16.30 12.86 0.32
C ARG A 148 -15.63 13.70 1.40
N SER A 149 -14.36 13.37 1.75
CA SER A 149 -13.64 14.02 2.85
C SER A 149 -12.79 15.19 2.42
N TYR A 150 -12.22 15.15 1.21
CA TYR A 150 -11.21 16.10 0.74
C TYR A 150 -11.61 16.83 -0.55
N GLY A 151 -12.72 16.48 -1.19
CA GLY A 151 -13.08 17.00 -2.51
C GLY A 151 -12.28 16.32 -3.62
N ASP A 152 -11.83 17.09 -4.59
CA ASP A 152 -11.09 16.55 -5.74
C ASP A 152 -9.80 15.87 -5.29
N VAL A 153 -9.62 14.63 -5.72
CA VAL A 153 -8.49 13.79 -5.34
C VAL A 153 -7.79 13.23 -6.56
N VAL A 154 -6.49 12.97 -6.42
CA VAL A 154 -5.69 12.39 -7.50
C VAL A 154 -6.15 10.96 -7.75
N LEU A 155 -6.64 10.68 -8.96
CA LEU A 155 -6.92 9.34 -9.42
C LEU A 155 -5.61 8.70 -9.89
N SER A 156 -4.92 8.01 -9.00
CA SER A 156 -3.74 7.24 -9.38
C SER A 156 -4.18 5.93 -10.03
N LEU A 157 -4.12 5.87 -11.35
CA LEU A 157 -4.18 4.62 -12.13
C LEU A 157 -2.79 4.04 -12.33
N ILE A 158 -1.79 4.74 -11.89
CA ILE A 158 -0.38 4.56 -12.19
C ILE A 158 0.35 4.66 -10.85
N HIS A 159 1.40 4.11 -10.66
CA HIS A 159 2.52 3.50 -11.33
C HIS A 159 3.09 2.45 -10.42
N ILE A 160 3.16 1.30 -10.91
CA ILE A 160 4.30 0.53 -10.54
C ILE A 160 4.85 0.04 -11.87
N SER A 161 5.45 0.98 -12.57
CA SER A 161 6.45 0.67 -13.57
C SER A 161 7.73 1.29 -13.04
N GLU A 162 8.50 0.51 -12.35
CA GLU A 162 9.96 0.40 -12.37
C GLU A 162 10.36 -0.58 -11.29
#